data_4b30e769a3ea2434cfeba2577bbf373e
#
_entry.id   4b30e769a3ea2434cfeba2577bbf373e
#
_cell.length_a   1.000
_cell.length_b   1.000
_cell.length_c   1.000
_cell.angle_alpha   90.00
_cell.angle_beta   90.00
_cell.angle_gamma   90.00
#
_symmetry.space_group_name_H-M   'P 1'
#
loop_
_entity.id
_entity.type
_entity.pdbx_description
1 polymer ?
#
loop_
_entity_poly.entity_id
_entity_poly.type
_entity_poly.pdbx_seq_one_letter_code
_entity_poly.pdbx_strand_id
1 'polypeptide(L)'
;MLTAQEFIRKHKMEYTSIDVKAEMDAYIDEMKKGLCGAKSSLLMVPSYITLKSEVQREKSVICVDAGGTNLRIAAAKFSEDGTFHTEKVSRYLMPGVERELEAQEFFDILADYILPFTGITKDIVISFAYRAKILPDIDCEIIDITKEVKVRN
;
A
#
# COMPACT_ATOMS: atom_id res chain seq x y z
N MET A 1 -7.66 29.57 28.34
CA MET A 1 -7.50 28.41 27.47
C MET A 1 -7.58 28.94 26.06
N LEU A 2 -6.59 28.64 25.19
CA LEU A 2 -6.64 29.07 23.80
C LEU A 2 -7.76 28.35 23.05
N THR A 3 -8.50 29.05 22.20
CA THR A 3 -9.40 28.40 21.24
C THR A 3 -8.59 27.63 20.19
N ALA A 4 -9.20 26.68 19.48
CA ALA A 4 -8.54 25.96 18.41
C ALA A 4 -7.98 26.88 17.32
N GLN A 5 -8.72 27.95 16.96
CA GLN A 5 -8.27 28.95 15.99
C GLN A 5 -7.08 29.75 16.47
N GLU A 6 -7.07 30.17 17.73
CA GLU A 6 -5.92 30.88 18.32
C GLU A 6 -4.68 29.99 18.39
N PHE A 7 -4.85 28.68 18.69
CA PHE A 7 -3.77 27.71 18.67
C PHE A 7 -3.18 27.56 17.28
N ILE A 8 -4.02 27.32 16.27
CA ILE A 8 -3.62 27.17 14.86
C ILE A 8 -2.82 28.41 14.39
N ARG A 9 -3.34 29.61 14.67
CA ARG A 9 -2.70 30.86 14.30
C ARG A 9 -1.38 31.08 15.03
N LYS A 10 -1.34 30.82 16.33
CA LYS A 10 -0.14 30.96 17.16
C LYS A 10 1.00 30.07 16.67
N HIS A 11 0.67 28.85 16.19
CA HIS A 11 1.63 27.85 15.73
C HIS A 11 1.84 27.87 14.21
N LYS A 12 1.31 28.89 13.49
CA LYS A 12 1.43 29.04 12.03
C LYS A 12 0.99 27.79 11.26
N MET A 13 -0.08 27.15 11.73
CA MET A 13 -0.64 25.93 11.11
C MET A 13 -1.75 26.27 10.10
N GLU A 14 -1.98 27.52 9.80
CA GLU A 14 -2.91 27.96 8.76
C GLU A 14 -2.29 27.69 7.38
N TYR A 15 -3.10 27.24 6.42
CA TYR A 15 -2.63 27.00 5.05
C TYR A 15 -2.04 28.27 4.40
N THR A 16 -2.50 29.45 4.81
CA THR A 16 -2.01 30.75 4.34
C THR A 16 -0.61 31.11 4.84
N SER A 17 -0.11 30.41 5.87
CA SER A 17 1.26 30.61 6.40
C SER A 17 2.30 29.67 5.75
N ILE A 18 1.86 28.82 4.82
CA ILE A 18 2.73 27.89 4.09
C ILE A 18 3.20 28.55 2.78
N ASP A 19 4.49 28.67 2.59
CA ASP A 19 5.06 28.98 1.29
C ASP A 19 5.07 27.69 0.45
N VAL A 20 3.98 27.50 -0.32
CA VAL A 20 3.77 26.30 -1.13
C VAL A 20 4.94 26.08 -2.10
N LYS A 21 5.52 27.15 -2.66
CA LYS A 21 6.64 27.02 -3.59
C LYS A 21 7.89 26.50 -2.88
N ALA A 22 8.21 27.06 -1.73
CA ALA A 22 9.36 26.61 -0.94
C ALA A 22 9.23 25.16 -0.50
N GLU A 23 8.03 24.74 -0.05
CA GLU A 23 7.75 23.36 0.33
C GLU A 23 7.83 22.40 -0.86
N MET A 24 7.31 22.79 -2.03
CA MET A 24 7.45 22.00 -3.26
C MET A 24 8.92 21.85 -3.68
N ASP A 25 9.69 22.92 -3.65
CA ASP A 25 11.11 22.88 -4.02
C ASP A 25 11.88 21.94 -3.04
N ALA A 26 11.62 22.05 -1.74
CA ALA A 26 12.21 21.17 -0.73
C ALA A 26 11.83 19.70 -0.94
N TYR A 27 10.56 19.42 -1.25
CA TYR A 27 10.09 18.06 -1.52
C TYR A 27 10.76 17.45 -2.77
N ILE A 28 10.86 18.24 -3.87
CA ILE A 28 11.54 17.82 -5.10
C ILE A 28 13.03 17.55 -4.84
N ASP A 29 13.68 18.35 -4.01
CA ASP A 29 15.09 18.15 -3.67
C ASP A 29 15.29 16.86 -2.84
N GLU A 30 14.39 16.54 -1.91
CA GLU A 30 14.41 15.25 -1.20
C GLU A 30 14.19 14.07 -2.16
N MET A 31 13.27 14.21 -3.13
CA MET A 31 13.08 13.19 -4.17
C MET A 31 14.35 12.98 -5.00
N LYS A 32 15.01 14.06 -5.46
CA LYS A 32 16.27 13.96 -6.22
C LYS A 32 17.37 13.28 -5.40
N LYS A 33 17.52 13.61 -4.12
CA LYS A 33 18.47 12.95 -3.23
C LYS A 33 18.19 11.44 -3.13
N GLY A 34 16.93 11.05 -2.93
CA GLY A 34 16.53 9.65 -2.88
C GLY A 34 16.83 8.89 -4.18
N LEU A 35 16.53 9.50 -5.34
CA LEU A 35 16.84 8.92 -6.65
C LEU A 35 18.35 8.70 -6.88
N CYS A 36 19.18 9.55 -6.32
CA CYS A 36 20.64 9.44 -6.41
C CYS A 36 21.23 8.52 -5.33
N GLY A 37 20.41 7.88 -4.49
CA GLY A 37 20.88 7.04 -3.39
C GLY A 37 21.54 7.81 -2.24
N ALA A 38 21.37 9.14 -2.17
CA ALA A 38 21.84 9.95 -1.07
C ALA A 38 20.89 9.84 0.15
N LYS A 39 21.36 10.27 1.32
CA LYS A 39 20.50 10.30 2.51
C LYS A 39 19.33 11.25 2.30
N SER A 40 18.11 10.70 2.31
CA SER A 40 16.86 11.40 2.09
C SER A 40 15.75 10.82 2.97
N SER A 41 14.75 11.64 3.28
CA SER A 41 13.48 11.20 3.88
C SER A 41 12.62 10.40 2.89
N LEU A 42 12.87 10.55 1.58
CA LEU A 42 12.18 9.86 0.49
C LEU A 42 13.12 8.87 -0.18
N LEU A 43 12.86 7.58 0.00
CA LEU A 43 13.71 6.51 -0.53
C LEU A 43 13.66 6.39 -2.05
N MET A 44 12.58 6.85 -2.70
CA MET A 44 12.36 6.78 -4.16
C MET A 44 12.59 5.38 -4.71
N VAL A 45 11.95 4.38 -4.09
CA VAL A 45 12.09 2.96 -4.45
C VAL A 45 11.50 2.72 -5.84
N PRO A 46 12.21 2.04 -6.77
CA PRO A 46 11.66 1.67 -8.07
C PRO A 46 10.44 0.77 -7.93
N SER A 47 9.38 1.00 -8.70
CA SER A 47 8.17 0.20 -8.68
C SER A 47 8.00 -0.71 -9.90
N TYR A 48 8.74 -0.46 -10.99
CA TYR A 48 8.65 -1.18 -12.28
C TYR A 48 7.23 -1.27 -12.86
N ILE A 49 6.32 -0.36 -12.46
CA ILE A 49 4.95 -0.33 -12.98
C ILE A 49 4.97 0.15 -14.43
N THR A 50 4.39 -0.65 -15.33
CA THR A 50 4.19 -0.25 -16.73
C THR A 50 2.84 0.45 -16.89
N LEU A 51 2.84 1.64 -17.48
CA LEU A 51 1.62 2.43 -17.73
C LEU A 51 0.85 1.98 -19.00
N LYS A 52 1.30 0.94 -19.68
CA LYS A 52 0.76 0.49 -20.98
C LYS A 52 -0.13 -0.75 -20.88
N SER A 53 -0.49 -1.19 -19.69
CA SER A 53 -1.36 -2.35 -19.51
C SER A 53 -2.80 -1.98 -19.83
N GLU A 54 -3.42 -2.66 -20.79
CA GLU A 54 -4.86 -2.57 -21.00
C GLU A 54 -5.59 -3.32 -19.89
N VAL A 55 -6.69 -2.72 -19.42
CA VAL A 55 -7.57 -3.37 -18.44
C VAL A 55 -8.27 -4.54 -19.12
N GLN A 56 -8.00 -5.76 -18.63
CA GLN A 56 -8.67 -6.95 -19.12
C GLN A 56 -10.14 -6.92 -18.67
N ARG A 57 -11.05 -6.99 -19.63
CA ARG A 57 -12.48 -7.03 -19.37
C ARG A 57 -12.97 -8.46 -19.24
N GLU A 58 -14.10 -8.65 -18.56
CA GLU A 58 -14.74 -9.95 -18.26
C GLU A 58 -13.82 -10.98 -17.57
N LYS A 59 -12.66 -10.55 -17.09
CA LYS A 59 -11.72 -11.40 -16.37
C LYS A 59 -11.72 -11.03 -14.90
N SER A 60 -12.07 -12.00 -14.05
CA SER A 60 -12.03 -11.83 -12.59
C SER A 60 -10.59 -11.87 -12.08
N VAL A 61 -10.29 -11.01 -11.10
CA VAL A 61 -9.00 -10.92 -10.41
C VAL A 61 -9.26 -10.90 -8.91
N ILE A 62 -8.45 -11.61 -8.14
CA ILE A 62 -8.41 -11.50 -6.68
C ILE A 62 -7.58 -10.26 -6.35
N CYS A 63 -8.22 -9.27 -5.73
CA CYS A 63 -7.58 -8.07 -5.24
C CYS A 63 -7.34 -8.20 -3.74
N VAL A 64 -6.09 -8.11 -3.30
CA VAL A 64 -5.68 -8.15 -1.89
C VAL A 64 -5.15 -6.78 -1.51
N ASP A 65 -5.82 -6.11 -0.56
CA ASP A 65 -5.37 -4.85 0.04
C ASP A 65 -4.83 -5.15 1.45
N ALA A 66 -3.53 -5.33 1.53
CA ALA A 66 -2.79 -5.64 2.76
C ALA A 66 -2.33 -4.33 3.43
N GLY A 67 -3.21 -3.76 4.24
CA GLY A 67 -2.97 -2.53 4.99
C GLY A 67 -2.19 -2.74 6.29
N GLY A 68 -2.01 -1.66 7.06
CA GLY A 68 -1.26 -1.70 8.32
C GLY A 68 -1.97 -2.44 9.47
N THR A 69 -3.31 -2.48 9.45
CA THR A 69 -4.14 -3.11 10.50
C THR A 69 -5.19 -4.02 9.89
N ASN A 70 -5.68 -3.67 8.70
CA ASN A 70 -6.78 -4.35 8.03
C ASN A 70 -6.31 -4.99 6.74
N LEU A 71 -6.81 -6.19 6.48
CA LEU A 71 -6.68 -6.92 5.24
C LEU A 71 -8.04 -7.00 4.56
N ARG A 72 -8.11 -6.62 3.29
CA ARG A 72 -9.32 -6.76 2.47
C ARG A 72 -9.01 -7.64 1.27
N ILE A 73 -9.88 -8.58 0.98
CA ILE A 73 -9.76 -9.46 -0.18
C ILE A 73 -11.07 -9.39 -0.94
N ALA A 74 -10.97 -9.17 -2.24
CA ALA A 74 -12.13 -9.13 -3.14
C ALA A 74 -11.83 -9.88 -4.43
N ALA A 75 -12.81 -10.62 -4.95
CA ALA A 75 -12.81 -11.01 -6.35
C ALA A 75 -13.63 -9.98 -7.12
N ALA A 76 -13.06 -9.42 -8.18
CA ALA A 76 -13.68 -8.35 -8.94
C ALA A 76 -13.29 -8.40 -10.41
N LYS A 77 -14.12 -7.79 -11.27
CA LYS A 77 -13.85 -7.67 -12.71
C LYS A 77 -14.41 -6.37 -13.28
N PHE A 78 -13.95 -6.02 -14.46
CA PHE A 78 -14.61 -5.01 -15.31
C PHE A 78 -15.41 -5.69 -16.40
N SER A 79 -16.67 -5.28 -16.57
CA SER A 79 -17.51 -5.72 -17.68
C SER A 79 -17.05 -5.11 -19.02
N GLU A 80 -17.62 -5.56 -20.13
CA GLU A 80 -17.33 -5.06 -21.48
C GLU A 80 -17.52 -3.53 -21.60
N ASP A 81 -18.52 -2.98 -20.92
CA ASP A 81 -18.79 -1.53 -20.85
C ASP A 81 -17.84 -0.75 -19.94
N GLY A 82 -16.92 -1.44 -19.22
CA GLY A 82 -16.00 -0.85 -18.27
C GLY A 82 -16.56 -0.67 -16.85
N THR A 83 -17.78 -1.15 -16.58
CA THR A 83 -18.35 -1.12 -15.24
C THR A 83 -17.60 -2.08 -14.30
N PHE A 84 -17.27 -1.60 -13.10
CA PHE A 84 -16.60 -2.41 -12.08
C PHE A 84 -17.62 -3.23 -11.29
N HIS A 85 -17.36 -4.52 -11.18
CA HIS A 85 -18.19 -5.45 -10.40
C HIS A 85 -17.35 -6.19 -9.37
N THR A 86 -17.90 -6.31 -8.17
CA THR A 86 -17.33 -7.11 -7.08
C THR A 86 -18.17 -8.38 -6.91
N GLU A 87 -17.54 -9.54 -7.03
CA GLU A 87 -18.19 -10.84 -6.93
C GLU A 87 -18.21 -11.38 -5.50
N LYS A 88 -17.12 -11.16 -4.76
CA LYS A 88 -16.96 -11.60 -3.37
C LYS A 88 -16.05 -10.64 -2.62
N VAL A 89 -16.35 -10.36 -1.36
CA VAL A 89 -15.51 -9.51 -0.48
C VAL A 89 -15.39 -10.16 0.89
N SER A 90 -14.19 -10.15 1.44
CA SER A 90 -13.91 -10.48 2.84
C SER A 90 -13.00 -9.45 3.48
N ARG A 91 -13.12 -9.30 4.79
CA ARG A 91 -12.30 -8.38 5.60
C ARG A 91 -11.80 -9.13 6.81
N TYR A 92 -10.52 -8.93 7.11
CA TYR A 92 -9.83 -9.55 8.23
C TYR A 92 -8.98 -8.52 8.95
N LEU A 93 -8.61 -8.80 10.18
CA LEU A 93 -7.44 -8.15 10.77
C LEU A 93 -6.19 -8.66 10.04
N MET A 94 -5.22 -7.76 9.87
CA MET A 94 -3.92 -8.15 9.31
C MET A 94 -3.25 -9.14 10.25
N PRO A 95 -2.73 -10.29 9.77
CA PRO A 95 -1.98 -11.22 10.60
C PRO A 95 -0.82 -10.52 11.30
N GLY A 96 -0.55 -10.85 12.55
CA GLY A 96 0.49 -10.21 13.34
C GLY A 96 0.06 -8.97 14.15
N VAL A 97 -1.19 -8.49 13.98
CA VAL A 97 -1.71 -7.37 14.78
C VAL A 97 -1.98 -7.79 16.22
N GLU A 98 -2.64 -8.93 16.42
CA GLU A 98 -3.03 -9.40 17.77
C GLU A 98 -1.87 -10.07 18.53
N ARG A 99 -0.98 -10.73 17.81
CA ARG A 99 0.21 -11.38 18.36
C ARG A 99 1.36 -11.37 17.38
N GLU A 100 2.56 -11.55 17.87
CA GLU A 100 3.74 -11.74 17.03
C GLU A 100 3.70 -13.10 16.32
N LEU A 101 4.07 -13.13 15.04
CA LEU A 101 4.09 -14.30 14.18
C LEU A 101 5.50 -14.55 13.64
N GLU A 102 5.82 -15.82 13.36
CA GLU A 102 6.94 -16.16 12.50
C GLU A 102 6.57 -15.87 11.02
N ALA A 103 7.57 -15.58 10.19
CA ALA A 103 7.34 -15.19 8.79
C ALA A 103 6.51 -16.24 8.02
N GLN A 104 6.82 -17.54 8.19
CA GLN A 104 6.08 -18.61 7.52
C GLN A 104 4.61 -18.62 7.94
N GLU A 105 4.33 -18.51 9.25
CA GLU A 105 2.97 -18.48 9.77
C GLU A 105 2.17 -17.28 9.25
N PHE A 106 2.83 -16.11 9.12
CA PHE A 106 2.21 -14.93 8.54
C PHE A 106 1.72 -15.17 7.10
N PHE A 107 2.56 -15.79 6.26
CA PHE A 107 2.20 -16.09 4.88
C PHE A 107 1.18 -17.23 4.77
N ASP A 108 1.23 -18.22 5.64
CA ASP A 108 0.26 -19.30 5.68
C ASP A 108 -1.14 -18.76 5.99
N ILE A 109 -1.28 -17.86 6.96
CA ILE A 109 -2.56 -17.21 7.29
C ILE A 109 -3.06 -16.36 6.10
N LEU A 110 -2.18 -15.62 5.43
CA LEU A 110 -2.57 -14.87 4.22
C LEU A 110 -3.08 -15.80 3.12
N ALA A 111 -2.39 -16.92 2.89
CA ALA A 111 -2.81 -17.93 1.92
C ALA A 111 -4.18 -18.52 2.26
N ASP A 112 -4.43 -18.84 3.52
CA ASP A 112 -5.73 -19.34 4.00
C ASP A 112 -6.86 -18.34 3.77
N TYR A 113 -6.61 -17.05 3.95
CA TYR A 113 -7.61 -16.00 3.67
C TYR A 113 -7.89 -15.83 2.17
N ILE A 114 -6.90 -16.08 1.31
CA ILE A 114 -7.02 -15.98 -0.14
C ILE A 114 -7.68 -17.24 -0.72
N LEU A 115 -7.44 -18.41 -0.14
CA LEU A 115 -7.88 -19.72 -0.63
C LEU A 115 -9.37 -19.77 -1.03
N PRO A 116 -10.34 -19.21 -0.25
CA PRO A 116 -11.76 -19.22 -0.62
C PRO A 116 -12.12 -18.48 -1.91
N PHE A 117 -11.20 -17.71 -2.48
CA PHE A 117 -11.39 -16.93 -3.72
C PHE A 117 -10.82 -17.65 -4.94
N THR A 118 -9.93 -18.61 -4.75
CA THR A 118 -9.23 -19.31 -5.84
C THR A 118 -10.12 -20.20 -6.70
N GLY A 119 -11.35 -20.48 -6.25
CA GLY A 119 -12.40 -21.11 -7.07
C GLY A 119 -12.99 -20.20 -8.13
N ILE A 120 -12.83 -18.85 -8.00
CA ILE A 120 -13.31 -17.86 -8.96
C ILE A 120 -12.23 -17.60 -10.02
N THR A 121 -11.00 -17.35 -9.59
CA THR A 121 -9.86 -17.07 -10.47
C THR A 121 -8.55 -17.44 -9.78
N LYS A 122 -7.47 -17.56 -10.56
CA LYS A 122 -6.09 -17.73 -10.07
C LYS A 122 -5.24 -16.48 -10.22
N ASP A 123 -5.77 -15.45 -10.87
CA ASP A 123 -5.06 -14.17 -11.05
C ASP A 123 -5.21 -13.35 -9.77
N ILE A 124 -4.09 -12.93 -9.20
CA ILE A 124 -4.04 -12.20 -7.94
C ILE A 124 -3.25 -10.90 -8.15
N VAL A 125 -3.77 -9.81 -7.62
CA VAL A 125 -3.04 -8.55 -7.47
C VAL A 125 -3.02 -8.16 -5.99
N ILE A 126 -1.85 -7.77 -5.49
CA ILE A 126 -1.65 -7.43 -4.08
C ILE A 126 -1.17 -5.98 -3.98
N SER A 127 -1.93 -5.17 -3.24
CA SER A 127 -1.47 -3.90 -2.70
C SER A 127 -0.90 -4.15 -1.31
N PHE A 128 0.38 -3.87 -1.12
CA PHE A 128 1.09 -4.17 0.12
C PHE A 128 1.63 -2.89 0.74
N ALA A 129 1.14 -2.51 1.92
CA ALA A 129 1.39 -1.21 2.53
C ALA A 129 2.69 -1.12 3.35
N TYR A 130 3.66 -1.98 3.06
CA TYR A 130 4.96 -2.02 3.73
C TYR A 130 6.09 -1.76 2.74
N ARG A 131 7.26 -1.44 3.26
CA ARG A 131 8.41 -1.18 2.42
C ARG A 131 8.93 -2.47 1.79
N ALA A 132 8.98 -2.47 0.47
CA ALA A 132 9.50 -3.58 -0.31
C ALA A 132 10.50 -3.07 -1.35
N LYS A 133 11.54 -3.82 -1.59
CA LYS A 133 12.45 -3.64 -2.70
C LYS A 133 11.93 -4.43 -3.87
N ILE A 134 11.51 -3.74 -4.92
CA ILE A 134 11.04 -4.38 -6.14
C ILE A 134 12.24 -4.82 -6.95
N LEU A 135 12.22 -6.07 -7.41
CA LEU A 135 13.26 -6.67 -8.25
C LEU A 135 12.93 -6.46 -9.73
N PRO A 136 13.93 -6.57 -10.65
CA PRO A 136 13.70 -6.35 -12.07
C PRO A 136 12.72 -7.33 -12.73
N ASP A 137 12.51 -8.50 -12.15
CA ASP A 137 11.55 -9.54 -12.56
C ASP A 137 10.14 -9.31 -11.98
N ILE A 138 9.92 -8.16 -11.35
CA ILE A 138 8.66 -7.73 -10.71
C ILE A 138 8.36 -8.49 -9.40
N ASP A 139 9.25 -9.36 -8.95
CA ASP A 139 9.17 -9.91 -7.61
C ASP A 139 9.56 -8.88 -6.55
N CYS A 140 9.34 -9.14 -5.28
CA CYS A 140 9.67 -8.19 -4.23
C CYS A 140 10.26 -8.84 -2.99
N GLU A 141 11.21 -8.14 -2.41
CA GLU A 141 11.83 -8.47 -1.12
C GLU A 141 11.28 -7.49 -0.07
N ILE A 142 10.61 -8.01 0.96
CA ILE A 142 10.10 -7.17 2.06
C ILE A 142 11.29 -6.66 2.87
N ILE A 143 11.40 -5.33 2.99
CA ILE A 143 12.47 -4.68 3.75
C ILE A 143 12.12 -4.71 5.24
N ASP A 144 10.89 -4.32 5.56
CA ASP A 144 10.39 -4.38 6.92
C ASP A 144 8.85 -4.41 6.94
N ILE A 145 8.32 -5.02 7.99
CA ILE A 145 6.91 -4.98 8.35
C ILE A 145 6.81 -4.07 9.58
N THR A 146 6.13 -2.95 9.42
CA THR A 146 6.04 -1.88 10.41
C THR A 146 4.59 -1.72 10.91
N LYS A 147 4.33 -0.66 11.67
CA LYS A 147 3.02 -0.29 12.22
C LYS A 147 2.60 -1.29 13.31
N GLU A 148 1.34 -1.75 13.24
CA GLU A 148 0.74 -2.63 14.26
C GLU A 148 1.12 -4.11 14.07
N VAL A 149 1.66 -4.48 12.91
CA VAL A 149 1.96 -5.88 12.55
C VAL A 149 3.32 -6.27 13.08
N LYS A 150 3.39 -7.41 13.77
CA LYS A 150 4.60 -7.96 14.38
C LYS A 150 4.90 -9.31 13.72
N VAL A 151 5.98 -9.34 12.93
CA VAL A 151 6.47 -10.56 12.27
C VAL A 151 7.97 -10.69 12.52
N ARG A 152 8.41 -11.86 12.92
CA ARG A 152 9.84 -12.23 13.04
C ARG A 152 10.34 -12.82 11.73
N ASN A 153 11.56 -12.46 11.38
CA ASN A 153 12.33 -13.09 10.31
C ASN A 153 13.08 -14.30 10.83
#